data_faeede18eb01bfbcbeda1121d00b9ce5
#
_entry.id   faeede18eb01bfbcbeda1121d00b9ce5
#
_cell.length_a   1.000
_cell.length_b   1.000
_cell.length_c   1.000
_cell.angle_alpha   90.00
_cell.angle_beta   90.00
_cell.angle_gamma   90.00
#
_symmetry.space_group_name_H-M   'P 1'
#
loop_
_entity.id
_entity.type
_entity.pdbx_description
1 polymer ?
#
loop_
_entity_poly.entity_id
_entity_poly.type
_entity_poly.pdbx_seq_one_letter_code
_entity_poly.pdbx_strand_id
1 'polypeptide(L)'
;MQVRGIFVVFVILFSVASARGQEKKLEPFVFAATSVTGNRAPIWVGKDAGIFEKYGLDLKMVQIGAGGVIVSALLTGDVHLIADSAATAISAAAQGAPALVVSTNGGAPYLLVANPPIKTIQDLRGKILGSSRIGAGTDFMLRRMLANKGLVPGKDVFLIPTGLGESEKRILMMLQGKVDATLATGDKVFQFVEINGQKLSVLGDSPDFGVPRAAADLITTRPQLKNNRQRFKSFFMAYSEAISVGRKNKELVLQAFRKYMRIDDPRLLEGTYKIQFLDTIPLRPYPNEEAIQIQIDDLAAASAPKLKGARAADFIDVSILKELGSEGFFARLEKQ
;
A
#
# COMPACT_ATOMS: atom_id res chain seq x y z
N MET A 1 -18.77 18.60 92.95
CA MET A 1 -19.37 18.96 91.59
C MET A 1 -18.33 18.70 90.56
N GLN A 2 -18.42 17.56 89.86
CA GLN A 2 -17.51 17.17 88.78
C GLN A 2 -18.22 17.40 87.47
N VAL A 3 -17.65 18.26 86.64
CA VAL A 3 -18.11 18.52 85.28
C VAL A 3 -17.34 17.59 84.35
N ARG A 4 -18.02 16.63 83.74
CA ARG A 4 -17.47 15.74 82.69
C ARG A 4 -17.57 16.47 81.33
N GLY A 5 -16.42 16.83 80.74
CA GLY A 5 -16.35 17.32 79.38
C GLY A 5 -16.44 16.17 78.38
N ILE A 6 -17.38 16.25 77.45
CA ILE A 6 -17.53 15.34 76.31
C ILE A 6 -16.69 15.88 75.16
N PHE A 7 -15.64 15.12 74.80
CA PHE A 7 -14.85 15.39 73.57
C PHE A 7 -15.58 14.72 72.38
N VAL A 8 -16.11 15.50 71.47
CA VAL A 8 -16.64 15.02 70.19
C VAL A 8 -15.51 15.02 69.17
N VAL A 9 -15.03 13.82 68.77
CA VAL A 9 -14.05 13.66 67.72
C VAL A 9 -14.79 13.66 66.39
N PHE A 10 -14.58 14.71 65.56
CA PHE A 10 -15.06 14.77 64.18
C PHE A 10 -14.09 13.99 63.30
N VAL A 11 -14.49 12.78 62.86
CA VAL A 11 -13.75 12.02 61.84
C VAL A 11 -14.18 12.54 60.46
N ILE A 12 -13.29 13.32 59.83
CA ILE A 12 -13.49 13.76 58.44
C ILE A 12 -13.03 12.60 57.53
N LEU A 13 -13.99 11.87 56.97
CA LEU A 13 -13.75 10.89 55.93
C LEU A 13 -13.43 11.63 54.60
N PHE A 14 -12.14 11.66 54.29
CA PHE A 14 -11.69 12.07 52.96
C PHE A 14 -12.02 10.93 51.96
N SER A 15 -13.10 11.07 51.23
CA SER A 15 -13.38 10.20 50.05
C SER A 15 -12.42 10.54 48.94
N VAL A 16 -11.36 9.75 48.83
CA VAL A 16 -10.48 9.75 47.64
C VAL A 16 -11.28 9.13 46.51
N ALA A 17 -11.95 9.97 45.71
CA ALA A 17 -12.54 9.57 44.46
C ALA A 17 -11.37 9.19 43.53
N SER A 18 -11.06 7.89 43.44
CA SER A 18 -10.18 7.35 42.42
C SER A 18 -10.84 7.64 41.06
N ALA A 19 -10.37 8.69 40.40
CA ALA A 19 -10.65 8.91 39.00
C ALA A 19 -9.97 7.75 38.22
N ARG A 20 -10.63 6.61 38.16
CA ARG A 20 -10.33 5.59 37.16
C ARG A 20 -10.61 6.26 35.82
N GLY A 21 -9.54 6.68 35.14
CA GLY A 21 -9.63 7.08 33.75
C GLY A 21 -10.34 5.96 33.02
N GLN A 22 -11.49 6.28 32.43
CA GLN A 22 -12.25 5.37 31.61
C GLN A 22 -11.31 4.93 30.48
N GLU A 23 -10.84 3.69 30.51
CA GLU A 23 -10.04 3.12 29.41
C GLU A 23 -10.85 3.34 28.13
N LYS A 24 -10.35 4.20 27.26
CA LYS A 24 -11.03 4.54 26.00
C LYS A 24 -11.10 3.26 25.19
N LYS A 25 -12.30 2.67 25.09
CA LYS A 25 -12.52 1.44 24.33
C LYS A 25 -12.08 1.68 22.88
N LEU A 26 -11.05 0.98 22.45
CA LEU A 26 -10.54 1.07 21.08
C LEU A 26 -11.56 0.45 20.11
N GLU A 27 -11.75 1.11 18.97
CA GLU A 27 -12.60 0.59 17.90
C GLU A 27 -11.79 -0.35 17.00
N PRO A 28 -12.27 -1.57 16.73
CA PRO A 28 -11.55 -2.49 15.85
C PRO A 28 -11.51 -1.95 14.41
N PHE A 29 -10.32 -1.99 13.82
CA PHE A 29 -10.11 -1.65 12.42
C PHE A 29 -9.28 -2.74 11.73
N VAL A 30 -9.88 -3.44 10.77
CA VAL A 30 -9.20 -4.53 10.05
C VAL A 30 -8.67 -4.00 8.73
N PHE A 31 -7.34 -4.05 8.59
CA PHE A 31 -6.60 -3.72 7.38
C PHE A 31 -6.08 -5.01 6.74
N ALA A 32 -6.30 -5.19 5.44
CA ALA A 32 -5.75 -6.33 4.71
C ALA A 32 -4.81 -5.89 3.57
N ALA A 33 -3.82 -6.73 3.28
CA ALA A 33 -2.92 -6.54 2.15
C ALA A 33 -2.64 -7.85 1.44
N THR A 34 -2.38 -7.77 0.13
CA THR A 34 -2.07 -8.95 -0.69
C THR A 34 -0.62 -9.40 -0.60
N SER A 35 0.26 -8.53 -0.10
CA SER A 35 1.70 -8.78 -0.02
C SER A 35 2.35 -8.03 1.13
N VAL A 36 3.48 -8.55 1.59
CA VAL A 36 4.38 -7.91 2.56
C VAL A 36 5.45 -7.16 1.78
N THR A 37 5.34 -5.83 1.70
CA THR A 37 6.25 -4.95 0.96
C THR A 37 6.55 -3.70 1.77
N GLY A 38 7.71 -3.07 1.57
CA GLY A 38 8.19 -1.97 2.41
C GLY A 38 7.27 -0.73 2.44
N ASN A 39 6.43 -0.54 1.41
CA ASN A 39 5.43 0.53 1.41
C ASN A 39 4.25 0.29 2.39
N ARG A 40 4.25 -0.82 3.13
CA ARG A 40 3.36 -1.04 4.29
C ARG A 40 3.92 -0.47 5.59
N ALA A 41 5.15 0.04 5.58
CA ALA A 41 5.81 0.57 6.78
C ALA A 41 4.96 1.53 7.61
N PRO A 42 4.16 2.47 7.06
CA PRO A 42 3.32 3.33 7.89
C PRO A 42 2.31 2.56 8.75
N ILE A 43 1.77 1.47 8.22
CA ILE A 43 0.84 0.61 8.96
C ILE A 43 1.58 -0.10 10.11
N TRP A 44 2.78 -0.62 9.85
CA TRP A 44 3.58 -1.32 10.85
C TRP A 44 4.11 -0.38 11.92
N VAL A 45 4.72 0.74 11.51
CA VAL A 45 5.20 1.78 12.43
C VAL A 45 4.06 2.33 13.28
N GLY A 46 2.92 2.66 12.66
CA GLY A 46 1.76 3.17 13.36
C GLY A 46 1.22 2.20 14.41
N LYS A 47 1.21 0.88 14.10
CA LYS A 47 0.81 -0.16 15.03
C LYS A 47 1.83 -0.33 16.16
N ASP A 48 3.11 -0.49 15.82
CA ASP A 48 4.15 -0.80 16.82
C ASP A 48 4.45 0.39 17.75
N ALA A 49 4.26 1.62 17.27
CA ALA A 49 4.42 2.84 18.05
C ALA A 49 3.13 3.30 18.77
N GLY A 50 2.05 2.51 18.74
CA GLY A 50 0.80 2.85 19.42
C GLY A 50 0.06 4.06 18.82
N ILE A 51 0.38 4.44 17.56
CA ILE A 51 -0.22 5.61 16.93
C ILE A 51 -1.70 5.35 16.59
N PHE A 52 -2.07 4.13 16.17
CA PHE A 52 -3.47 3.80 15.92
C PHE A 52 -4.30 3.83 17.20
N GLU A 53 -3.75 3.34 18.31
CA GLU A 53 -4.37 3.38 19.64
C GLU A 53 -4.55 4.82 20.13
N LYS A 54 -3.58 5.72 19.88
CA LYS A 54 -3.69 7.17 20.15
C LYS A 54 -4.92 7.76 19.48
N TYR A 55 -5.26 7.33 18.27
CA TYR A 55 -6.45 7.76 17.52
C TYR A 55 -7.69 6.90 17.80
N GLY A 56 -7.64 6.01 18.79
CA GLY A 56 -8.78 5.24 19.25
C GLY A 56 -9.06 3.97 18.45
N LEU A 57 -8.08 3.45 17.70
CA LEU A 57 -8.23 2.26 16.86
C LEU A 57 -7.43 1.07 17.39
N ASP A 58 -8.07 -0.10 17.51
CA ASP A 58 -7.42 -1.41 17.60
C ASP A 58 -7.18 -1.93 16.18
N LEU A 59 -5.98 -1.64 15.62
CA LEU A 59 -5.64 -2.04 14.26
C LEU A 59 -5.29 -3.54 14.21
N LYS A 60 -6.05 -4.29 13.44
CA LYS A 60 -5.77 -5.67 13.07
C LYS A 60 -5.28 -5.73 11.63
N MET A 61 -4.14 -6.41 11.42
CA MET A 61 -3.55 -6.60 10.09
C MET A 61 -3.71 -8.05 9.68
N VAL A 62 -4.22 -8.27 8.47
CA VAL A 62 -4.35 -9.61 7.89
C VAL A 62 -3.72 -9.63 6.50
N GLN A 63 -3.09 -10.74 6.15
CA GLN A 63 -2.62 -10.99 4.79
C GLN A 63 -3.62 -11.92 4.11
N ILE A 64 -4.19 -11.44 3.01
CA ILE A 64 -5.14 -12.20 2.21
C ILE A 64 -4.58 -12.29 0.80
N GLY A 65 -4.52 -13.50 0.25
CA GLY A 65 -4.07 -13.70 -1.14
C GLY A 65 -4.84 -12.82 -2.12
N ALA A 66 -4.18 -12.39 -3.19
CA ALA A 66 -4.76 -11.51 -4.20
C ALA A 66 -5.98 -12.13 -4.89
N GLY A 67 -6.80 -11.27 -5.50
CA GLY A 67 -7.96 -11.67 -6.30
C GLY A 67 -9.29 -11.54 -5.58
N GLY A 68 -10.28 -12.35 -5.96
CA GLY A 68 -11.64 -12.25 -5.46
C GLY A 68 -11.81 -12.38 -3.95
N VAL A 69 -10.92 -13.12 -3.27
CA VAL A 69 -11.02 -13.36 -1.82
C VAL A 69 -10.88 -12.05 -1.02
N ILE A 70 -9.89 -11.20 -1.34
CA ILE A 70 -9.71 -9.94 -0.60
C ILE A 70 -10.85 -8.96 -0.89
N VAL A 71 -11.37 -8.96 -2.14
CA VAL A 71 -12.54 -8.15 -2.51
C VAL A 71 -13.78 -8.65 -1.78
N SER A 72 -14.00 -9.96 -1.70
CA SER A 72 -15.14 -10.53 -0.96
C SER A 72 -15.09 -10.15 0.52
N ALA A 73 -13.93 -10.26 1.17
CA ALA A 73 -13.77 -9.85 2.58
C ALA A 73 -14.05 -8.36 2.80
N LEU A 74 -13.72 -7.51 1.80
CA LEU A 74 -14.06 -6.09 1.83
C LEU A 74 -15.56 -5.85 1.68
N LEU A 75 -16.22 -6.58 0.78
CA LEU A 75 -17.66 -6.43 0.50
C LEU A 75 -18.55 -6.96 1.64
N THR A 76 -18.13 -8.03 2.32
CA THR A 76 -18.81 -8.57 3.50
C THR A 76 -18.62 -7.69 4.75
N GLY A 77 -17.60 -6.83 4.77
CA GLY A 77 -17.28 -5.99 5.92
C GLY A 77 -16.35 -6.64 6.95
N ASP A 78 -15.84 -7.85 6.67
CA ASP A 78 -14.83 -8.52 7.50
C ASP A 78 -13.52 -7.74 7.52
N VAL A 79 -13.26 -6.99 6.44
CA VAL A 79 -12.13 -6.08 6.27
C VAL A 79 -12.67 -4.67 5.99
N HIS A 80 -12.10 -3.65 6.65
CA HIS A 80 -12.51 -2.26 6.46
C HIS A 80 -11.76 -1.56 5.33
N LEU A 81 -10.49 -1.92 5.14
CA LEU A 81 -9.61 -1.29 4.17
C LEU A 81 -8.62 -2.33 3.61
N ILE A 82 -8.45 -2.34 2.31
CA ILE A 82 -7.45 -3.19 1.66
C ILE A 82 -6.40 -2.34 0.96
N ALA A 83 -5.18 -2.89 0.87
CA ALA A 83 -4.11 -2.33 0.06
C ALA A 83 -3.87 -3.22 -1.16
N ASP A 84 -4.26 -2.72 -2.33
CA ASP A 84 -4.10 -3.40 -3.62
C ASP A 84 -4.03 -2.36 -4.76
N SER A 85 -3.88 -2.80 -5.99
CA SER A 85 -3.97 -1.93 -7.17
C SER A 85 -5.37 -1.32 -7.31
N ALA A 86 -5.46 -0.06 -7.76
CA ALA A 86 -6.73 0.56 -8.13
C ALA A 86 -7.53 -0.28 -9.14
N ALA A 87 -6.84 -1.02 -10.02
CA ALA A 87 -7.48 -1.95 -10.96
C ALA A 87 -8.40 -2.96 -10.27
N THR A 88 -8.09 -3.36 -9.03
CA THR A 88 -8.94 -4.25 -8.22
C THR A 88 -10.27 -3.58 -7.87
N ALA A 89 -10.23 -2.31 -7.41
CA ALA A 89 -11.45 -1.55 -7.12
C ALA A 89 -12.26 -1.28 -8.39
N ILE A 90 -11.59 -0.88 -9.49
CA ILE A 90 -12.22 -0.57 -10.77
C ILE A 90 -12.90 -1.83 -11.35
N SER A 91 -12.22 -2.97 -11.34
CA SER A 91 -12.76 -4.24 -11.81
C SER A 91 -13.97 -4.69 -10.98
N ALA A 92 -13.92 -4.53 -9.66
CA ALA A 92 -15.03 -4.83 -8.77
C ALA A 92 -16.22 -3.88 -9.04
N ALA A 93 -15.96 -2.57 -9.17
CA ALA A 93 -16.98 -1.58 -9.49
C ALA A 93 -17.58 -1.81 -10.87
N ALA A 94 -16.78 -2.24 -11.84
CA ALA A 94 -17.25 -2.68 -13.15
C ALA A 94 -18.23 -3.87 -13.07
N GLN A 95 -18.19 -4.67 -12.03
CA GLN A 95 -19.13 -5.77 -11.74
C GLN A 95 -20.29 -5.36 -10.83
N GLY A 96 -20.39 -4.06 -10.48
CA GLY A 96 -21.45 -3.50 -9.65
C GLY A 96 -21.11 -3.41 -8.15
N ALA A 97 -19.89 -3.75 -7.75
CA ALA A 97 -19.47 -3.58 -6.36
C ALA A 97 -19.25 -2.08 -6.03
N PRO A 98 -19.58 -1.61 -4.83
CA PRO A 98 -19.43 -0.19 -4.45
C PRO A 98 -17.99 0.15 -4.00
N ALA A 99 -16.98 -0.44 -4.66
CA ALA A 99 -15.58 -0.27 -4.30
C ALA A 99 -15.02 1.11 -4.70
N LEU A 100 -14.15 1.68 -3.87
CA LEU A 100 -13.54 3.00 -4.01
C LEU A 100 -12.08 2.99 -3.61
N VAL A 101 -11.28 3.75 -4.33
CA VAL A 101 -9.95 4.19 -3.89
C VAL A 101 -10.10 5.40 -2.97
N VAL A 102 -9.52 5.36 -1.79
CA VAL A 102 -9.65 6.43 -0.77
C VAL A 102 -8.32 7.05 -0.38
N SER A 103 -7.21 6.40 -0.71
CA SER A 103 -5.85 6.86 -0.41
C SER A 103 -4.84 6.02 -1.18
N THR A 104 -3.55 6.29 -0.97
CA THR A 104 -2.46 5.50 -1.56
C THR A 104 -1.37 5.17 -0.53
N ASN A 105 -0.67 4.05 -0.75
CA ASN A 105 0.62 3.75 -0.13
C ASN A 105 1.80 4.21 -1.02
N GLY A 106 1.52 5.02 -2.04
CA GLY A 106 2.51 5.51 -3.00
C GLY A 106 2.88 4.50 -4.10
N GLY A 107 3.53 5.00 -5.12
CA GLY A 107 3.96 4.26 -6.29
C GLY A 107 5.41 3.76 -6.16
N ALA A 108 5.59 2.50 -5.79
CA ALA A 108 6.93 1.90 -5.77
C ALA A 108 7.52 1.82 -7.19
N PRO A 109 8.85 1.95 -7.34
CA PRO A 109 9.52 1.69 -8.61
C PRO A 109 9.25 0.25 -9.07
N TYR A 110 8.82 0.10 -10.32
CA TYR A 110 8.71 -1.18 -11.00
C TYR A 110 9.67 -1.19 -12.17
N LEU A 111 10.77 -1.91 -12.00
CA LEU A 111 11.85 -1.99 -12.98
C LEU A 111 11.58 -3.14 -13.94
N LEU A 112 11.72 -2.89 -15.22
CA LEU A 112 11.80 -3.92 -16.24
C LEU A 112 13.20 -4.50 -16.22
N VAL A 113 13.32 -5.76 -15.84
CA VAL A 113 14.59 -6.47 -15.74
C VAL A 113 14.61 -7.66 -16.69
N ALA A 114 15.80 -7.97 -17.19
CA ALA A 114 16.01 -9.04 -18.15
C ALA A 114 17.31 -9.80 -17.87
N ASN A 115 17.42 -11.01 -18.43
CA ASN A 115 18.68 -11.74 -18.47
C ASN A 115 19.65 -11.07 -19.46
N PRO A 116 20.96 -10.99 -19.18
CA PRO A 116 21.94 -10.64 -20.18
C PRO A 116 21.89 -11.66 -21.36
N PRO A 117 22.07 -11.25 -22.64
CA PRO A 117 22.59 -9.96 -23.11
C PRO A 117 21.55 -8.89 -23.45
N ILE A 118 20.28 -9.05 -23.07
CA ILE A 118 19.22 -8.08 -23.33
C ILE A 118 19.56 -6.75 -22.61
N LYS A 119 19.68 -5.65 -23.32
CA LYS A 119 20.10 -4.35 -22.79
C LYS A 119 19.09 -3.24 -23.04
N THR A 120 18.21 -3.40 -24.00
CA THR A 120 17.20 -2.43 -24.40
C THR A 120 15.83 -3.08 -24.49
N ILE A 121 14.79 -2.28 -24.47
CA ILE A 121 13.42 -2.81 -24.65
C ILE A 121 13.22 -3.41 -26.07
N GLN A 122 13.97 -2.96 -27.06
CA GLN A 122 13.89 -3.48 -28.43
C GLN A 122 14.49 -4.89 -28.55
N ASP A 123 15.45 -5.25 -27.68
CA ASP A 123 16.03 -6.59 -27.63
C ASP A 123 15.02 -7.64 -27.12
N LEU A 124 13.87 -7.19 -26.62
CA LEU A 124 12.78 -8.07 -26.18
C LEU A 124 11.98 -8.68 -27.36
N ARG A 125 12.23 -8.28 -28.61
CA ARG A 125 11.57 -8.92 -29.75
C ARG A 125 11.82 -10.43 -29.80
N GLY A 126 10.74 -11.21 -29.91
CA GLY A 126 10.76 -12.66 -29.89
C GLY A 126 10.99 -13.28 -28.51
N LYS A 127 11.05 -12.47 -27.44
CA LYS A 127 11.32 -12.91 -26.07
C LYS A 127 10.06 -13.19 -25.27
N ILE A 128 10.21 -14.02 -24.22
CA ILE A 128 9.15 -14.38 -23.29
C ILE A 128 9.28 -13.52 -22.03
N LEU A 129 8.23 -12.77 -21.70
CA LEU A 129 8.16 -11.95 -20.50
C LEU A 129 7.17 -12.53 -19.50
N GLY A 130 7.58 -12.58 -18.23
CA GLY A 130 6.74 -13.09 -17.14
C GLY A 130 5.96 -11.95 -16.46
N SER A 131 4.61 -12.01 -16.49
CA SER A 131 3.75 -11.20 -15.62
C SER A 131 3.28 -12.02 -14.41
N SER A 132 2.66 -11.40 -13.40
CA SER A 132 2.10 -12.16 -12.27
C SER A 132 0.87 -12.99 -12.71
N ARG A 133 -0.17 -12.32 -13.17
CA ARG A 133 -1.42 -12.90 -13.67
C ARG A 133 -1.99 -12.00 -14.74
N ILE A 134 -2.78 -12.57 -15.64
CA ILE A 134 -3.54 -11.80 -16.62
C ILE A 134 -4.46 -10.81 -15.88
N GLY A 135 -4.44 -9.55 -16.30
CA GLY A 135 -5.24 -8.48 -15.71
C GLY A 135 -4.77 -7.98 -14.34
N ALA A 136 -3.61 -8.46 -13.83
CA ALA A 136 -2.98 -7.90 -12.64
C ALA A 136 -2.13 -6.67 -12.99
N GLY A 137 -1.76 -5.87 -11.99
CA GLY A 137 -1.00 -4.62 -12.19
C GLY A 137 0.28 -4.80 -13.02
N THR A 138 1.05 -5.88 -12.81
CA THR A 138 2.25 -6.17 -13.61
C THR A 138 1.95 -6.53 -15.07
N ASP A 139 0.82 -7.14 -15.35
CA ASP A 139 0.40 -7.45 -16.72
C ASP A 139 0.01 -6.16 -17.48
N PHE A 140 -0.79 -5.29 -16.85
CA PHE A 140 -1.13 -3.99 -17.41
C PHE A 140 0.10 -3.13 -17.65
N MET A 141 1.00 -3.04 -16.67
CA MET A 141 2.22 -2.25 -16.81
C MET A 141 3.09 -2.75 -17.95
N LEU A 142 3.35 -4.07 -18.04
CA LEU A 142 4.13 -4.65 -19.13
C LEU A 142 3.51 -4.37 -20.49
N ARG A 143 2.21 -4.62 -20.65
CA ARG A 143 1.49 -4.35 -21.92
C ARG A 143 1.60 -2.90 -22.33
N ARG A 144 1.40 -1.98 -21.40
CA ARG A 144 1.49 -0.53 -21.66
C ARG A 144 2.89 -0.09 -22.00
N MET A 145 3.90 -0.53 -21.23
CA MET A 145 5.31 -0.22 -21.49
C MET A 145 5.75 -0.70 -22.88
N LEU A 146 5.39 -1.92 -23.26
CA LEU A 146 5.68 -2.50 -24.55
C LEU A 146 4.98 -1.72 -25.68
N ALA A 147 3.68 -1.45 -25.54
CA ALA A 147 2.91 -0.71 -26.52
C ALA A 147 3.47 0.70 -26.77
N ASN A 148 3.84 1.43 -25.70
CA ASN A 148 4.44 2.77 -25.79
C ASN A 148 5.82 2.77 -26.51
N LYS A 149 6.47 1.61 -26.59
CA LYS A 149 7.75 1.42 -27.31
C LYS A 149 7.58 0.66 -28.63
N GLY A 150 6.34 0.50 -29.11
CA GLY A 150 6.03 -0.11 -30.42
C GLY A 150 6.22 -1.63 -30.45
N LEU A 151 6.10 -2.31 -29.30
CA LEU A 151 6.13 -3.77 -29.19
C LEU A 151 4.73 -4.31 -28.89
N VAL A 152 4.22 -5.18 -29.73
CA VAL A 152 2.86 -5.74 -29.62
C VAL A 152 2.91 -7.10 -28.92
N PRO A 153 2.32 -7.24 -27.70
CA PRO A 153 2.21 -8.52 -27.02
C PRO A 153 1.42 -9.54 -27.87
N GLY A 154 1.95 -10.75 -27.97
CA GLY A 154 1.39 -11.83 -28.81
C GLY A 154 1.87 -11.80 -30.27
N LYS A 155 2.57 -10.74 -30.71
CA LYS A 155 3.17 -10.62 -32.03
C LYS A 155 4.68 -10.45 -31.96
N ASP A 156 5.13 -9.37 -31.27
CA ASP A 156 6.55 -9.01 -31.16
C ASP A 156 7.20 -9.62 -29.92
N VAL A 157 6.43 -9.85 -28.87
CA VAL A 157 6.87 -10.40 -27.57
C VAL A 157 5.79 -11.33 -27.02
N PHE A 158 6.17 -12.31 -26.20
CA PHE A 158 5.25 -13.24 -25.60
C PHE A 158 5.10 -12.98 -24.11
N LEU A 159 3.90 -12.56 -23.66
CA LEU A 159 3.59 -12.40 -22.25
C LEU A 159 2.97 -13.68 -21.71
N ILE A 160 3.59 -14.23 -20.65
CA ILE A 160 3.03 -15.40 -19.96
C ILE A 160 2.68 -15.07 -18.51
N PRO A 161 1.51 -15.49 -18.02
CA PRO A 161 1.17 -15.38 -16.61
C PRO A 161 1.96 -16.44 -15.85
N THR A 162 2.80 -16.00 -14.90
CA THR A 162 3.62 -16.93 -14.10
C THR A 162 2.85 -17.53 -12.91
N GLY A 163 1.74 -16.94 -12.52
CA GLY A 163 1.03 -17.25 -11.27
C GLY A 163 1.73 -16.67 -10.01
N LEU A 164 2.89 -16.05 -10.18
CA LEU A 164 3.74 -15.56 -9.08
C LEU A 164 3.50 -14.07 -8.83
N GLY A 165 2.92 -13.73 -7.69
CA GLY A 165 2.68 -12.36 -7.26
C GLY A 165 3.96 -11.64 -6.83
N GLU A 166 4.90 -12.35 -6.20
CA GLU A 166 6.12 -11.81 -5.63
C GLU A 166 7.20 -11.61 -6.70
N SER A 167 7.80 -10.41 -6.71
CA SER A 167 8.87 -10.04 -7.66
C SER A 167 10.07 -10.97 -7.57
N GLU A 168 10.45 -11.37 -6.35
CA GLU A 168 11.56 -12.28 -6.10
C GLU A 168 11.40 -13.60 -6.84
N LYS A 169 10.23 -14.24 -6.75
CA LYS A 169 9.94 -15.50 -7.42
C LYS A 169 9.98 -15.37 -8.94
N ARG A 170 9.54 -14.23 -9.49
CA ARG A 170 9.62 -13.96 -10.93
C ARG A 170 11.06 -13.73 -11.40
N ILE A 171 11.89 -13.01 -10.59
CA ILE A 171 13.32 -12.88 -10.88
C ILE A 171 14.00 -14.24 -10.89
N LEU A 172 13.73 -15.10 -9.89
CA LEU A 172 14.29 -16.47 -9.86
C LEU A 172 13.87 -17.29 -11.08
N MET A 173 12.60 -17.18 -11.51
CA MET A 173 12.11 -17.84 -12.72
C MET A 173 12.85 -17.35 -13.99
N MET A 174 13.15 -16.04 -14.04
CA MET A 174 13.94 -15.43 -15.11
C MET A 174 15.40 -15.91 -15.09
N LEU A 175 16.05 -15.96 -13.93
CA LEU A 175 17.41 -16.49 -13.78
C LEU A 175 17.53 -17.98 -14.15
N GLN A 176 16.44 -18.73 -14.00
CA GLN A 176 16.34 -20.13 -14.46
C GLN A 176 16.09 -20.26 -15.98
N GLY A 177 16.00 -19.15 -16.70
CA GLY A 177 15.77 -19.15 -18.15
C GLY A 177 14.34 -19.52 -18.58
N LYS A 178 13.37 -19.56 -17.66
CA LYS A 178 11.98 -19.87 -17.98
C LYS A 178 11.24 -18.69 -18.61
N VAL A 179 11.71 -17.48 -18.35
CA VAL A 179 11.33 -16.24 -19.02
C VAL A 179 12.59 -15.42 -19.26
N ASP A 180 12.57 -14.53 -20.25
CA ASP A 180 13.72 -13.68 -20.59
C ASP A 180 13.75 -12.39 -19.79
N ALA A 181 12.57 -11.87 -19.42
CA ALA A 181 12.41 -10.63 -18.70
C ALA A 181 11.16 -10.64 -17.80
N THR A 182 11.12 -9.73 -16.83
CA THR A 182 9.95 -9.52 -15.95
C THR A 182 9.95 -8.12 -15.37
N LEU A 183 8.82 -7.70 -14.79
CA LEU A 183 8.75 -6.54 -13.89
C LEU A 183 9.03 -6.96 -12.45
N ALA A 184 9.86 -6.18 -11.77
CA ALA A 184 10.15 -6.39 -10.36
C ALA A 184 10.20 -5.07 -9.60
N THR A 185 9.87 -5.10 -8.32
CA THR A 185 9.99 -3.93 -7.44
C THR A 185 11.45 -3.55 -7.22
N GLY A 186 11.73 -2.26 -7.10
CA GLY A 186 13.09 -1.72 -7.01
C GLY A 186 13.90 -2.28 -5.85
N ASP A 187 13.27 -2.54 -4.68
CA ASP A 187 13.92 -3.17 -3.54
C ASP A 187 14.39 -4.61 -3.84
N LYS A 188 13.60 -5.38 -4.61
CA LYS A 188 13.98 -6.73 -5.01
C LYS A 188 15.08 -6.72 -6.06
N VAL A 189 15.02 -5.80 -7.01
CA VAL A 189 16.13 -5.63 -7.96
C VAL A 189 17.40 -5.24 -7.22
N PHE A 190 17.35 -4.29 -6.28
CA PHE A 190 18.46 -3.93 -5.42
C PHE A 190 19.02 -5.15 -4.66
N GLN A 191 18.14 -5.95 -4.07
CA GLN A 191 18.55 -7.19 -3.37
C GLN A 191 19.31 -8.14 -4.28
N PHE A 192 18.80 -8.41 -5.48
CA PHE A 192 19.45 -9.35 -6.39
C PHE A 192 20.75 -8.82 -6.96
N VAL A 193 20.82 -7.55 -7.33
CA VAL A 193 22.01 -6.95 -7.96
C VAL A 193 23.07 -6.58 -6.91
N GLU A 194 22.71 -5.74 -5.93
CA GLU A 194 23.67 -5.14 -5.01
C GLU A 194 24.04 -6.04 -3.82
N ILE A 195 23.12 -6.91 -3.40
CA ILE A 195 23.35 -7.80 -2.26
C ILE A 195 23.84 -9.17 -2.72
N ASN A 196 23.13 -9.79 -3.67
CA ASN A 196 23.43 -11.15 -4.11
C ASN A 196 24.43 -11.21 -5.28
N GLY A 197 24.84 -10.06 -5.84
CA GLY A 197 25.78 -9.97 -6.96
C GLY A 197 25.29 -10.58 -8.27
N GLN A 198 23.96 -10.70 -8.44
CA GLN A 198 23.39 -11.25 -9.67
C GLN A 198 23.52 -10.27 -10.85
N LYS A 199 23.91 -10.79 -12.00
CA LYS A 199 23.99 -9.98 -13.23
C LYS A 199 22.61 -9.90 -13.88
N LEU A 200 21.91 -8.80 -13.68
CA LEU A 200 20.63 -8.49 -14.33
C LEU A 200 20.82 -7.26 -15.22
N SER A 201 20.13 -7.24 -16.35
CA SER A 201 19.95 -6.03 -17.16
C SER A 201 18.74 -5.28 -16.64
N VAL A 202 18.92 -4.09 -16.07
CA VAL A 202 17.84 -3.16 -15.72
C VAL A 202 17.57 -2.28 -16.93
N LEU A 203 16.42 -2.49 -17.59
CA LEU A 203 16.07 -1.79 -18.82
C LEU A 203 15.45 -0.40 -18.57
N GLY A 204 14.90 -0.19 -17.37
CA GLY A 204 14.33 1.09 -16.94
C GLY A 204 13.19 0.91 -15.92
N ASP A 205 12.73 2.03 -15.36
CA ASP A 205 11.53 2.11 -14.53
C ASP A 205 10.29 2.40 -15.39
N SER A 206 9.12 2.12 -14.88
CA SER A 206 7.86 2.33 -15.61
C SER A 206 7.69 3.74 -16.21
N PRO A 207 8.09 4.86 -15.55
CA PRO A 207 8.05 6.19 -16.17
C PRO A 207 8.94 6.35 -17.41
N ASP A 208 10.08 5.64 -17.50
CA ASP A 208 10.96 5.69 -18.65
C ASP A 208 10.28 5.16 -19.92
N PHE A 209 9.23 4.38 -19.73
CA PHE A 209 8.38 3.82 -20.78
C PHE A 209 7.02 4.54 -20.91
N GLY A 210 6.88 5.72 -20.26
CA GLY A 210 5.63 6.50 -20.30
C GLY A 210 4.46 5.89 -19.51
N VAL A 211 4.78 5.10 -18.47
CA VAL A 211 3.77 4.51 -17.58
C VAL A 211 4.01 5.03 -16.16
N PRO A 212 3.06 5.77 -15.57
CA PRO A 212 3.19 6.20 -14.18
C PRO A 212 3.43 5.01 -13.25
N ARG A 213 4.19 5.23 -12.19
CA ARG A 213 4.40 4.19 -11.18
C ARG A 213 3.05 3.73 -10.62
N ALA A 214 2.79 2.43 -10.68
CA ALA A 214 1.61 1.86 -10.09
C ALA A 214 1.66 1.99 -8.57
N ALA A 215 0.62 2.57 -8.01
CA ALA A 215 0.46 2.65 -6.57
C ALA A 215 -0.15 1.35 -6.02
N ALA A 216 0.18 1.04 -4.77
CA ALA A 216 -0.67 0.21 -3.95
C ALA A 216 -1.67 1.13 -3.27
N ASP A 217 -2.86 1.20 -3.83
CA ASP A 217 -3.90 2.09 -3.34
C ASP A 217 -4.62 1.50 -2.13
N LEU A 218 -5.20 2.37 -1.32
CA LEU A 218 -6.06 2.00 -0.21
C LEU A 218 -7.51 2.02 -0.68
N ILE A 219 -8.16 0.88 -0.58
CA ILE A 219 -9.47 0.62 -1.17
C ILE A 219 -10.47 0.25 -0.08
N THR A 220 -11.66 0.83 -0.13
CA THR A 220 -12.80 0.48 0.71
C THR A 220 -14.10 0.46 -0.12
N THR A 221 -15.25 0.42 0.52
CA THR A 221 -16.56 0.53 -0.14
C THR A 221 -17.28 1.81 0.26
N ARG A 222 -18.15 2.34 -0.64
CA ARG A 222 -18.98 3.52 -0.34
C ARG A 222 -19.80 3.36 0.95
N PRO A 223 -20.49 2.22 1.21
CA PRO A 223 -21.19 2.02 2.46
C PRO A 223 -20.30 2.04 3.69
N GLN A 224 -19.13 1.36 3.64
CA GLN A 224 -18.21 1.36 4.78
C GLN A 224 -17.70 2.77 5.09
N LEU A 225 -17.25 3.51 4.06
CA LEU A 225 -16.75 4.87 4.22
C LEU A 225 -17.82 5.80 4.81
N LYS A 226 -19.06 5.70 4.32
CA LYS A 226 -20.20 6.50 4.80
C LYS A 226 -20.58 6.16 6.26
N ASN A 227 -20.74 4.87 6.56
CA ASN A 227 -21.25 4.42 7.86
C ASN A 227 -20.19 4.50 8.97
N ASN A 228 -18.91 4.48 8.62
CA ASN A 228 -17.79 4.48 9.57
C ASN A 228 -16.86 5.68 9.37
N ARG A 229 -17.36 6.81 8.87
CA ARG A 229 -16.56 7.98 8.47
C ARG A 229 -15.55 8.41 9.54
N GLN A 230 -15.96 8.49 10.81
CA GLN A 230 -15.08 8.92 11.91
C GLN A 230 -13.94 7.90 12.12
N ARG A 231 -14.21 6.62 12.01
CA ARG A 231 -13.22 5.56 12.13
C ARG A 231 -12.18 5.64 11.00
N PHE A 232 -12.62 5.91 9.76
CA PHE A 232 -11.71 6.15 8.64
C PHE A 232 -10.90 7.44 8.81
N LYS A 233 -11.50 8.51 9.34
CA LYS A 233 -10.77 9.75 9.68
C LYS A 233 -9.67 9.47 10.70
N SER A 234 -9.96 8.77 11.78
CA SER A 234 -8.98 8.30 12.76
C SER A 234 -7.86 7.48 12.11
N PHE A 235 -8.21 6.56 11.20
CA PHE A 235 -7.22 5.77 10.47
C PHE A 235 -6.28 6.64 9.63
N PHE A 236 -6.79 7.58 8.85
CA PHE A 236 -5.95 8.43 8.00
C PHE A 236 -5.11 9.43 8.81
N MET A 237 -5.59 9.87 9.97
CA MET A 237 -4.78 10.65 10.91
C MET A 237 -3.61 9.82 11.44
N ALA A 238 -3.85 8.60 11.91
CA ALA A 238 -2.83 7.69 12.40
C ALA A 238 -1.84 7.30 11.30
N TYR A 239 -2.33 6.98 10.11
CA TYR A 239 -1.53 6.60 8.95
C TYR A 239 -0.57 7.72 8.53
N SER A 240 -1.07 8.95 8.43
CA SER A 240 -0.24 10.11 8.03
C SER A 240 0.75 10.50 9.12
N GLU A 241 0.37 10.40 10.40
CA GLU A 241 1.31 10.60 11.51
C GLU A 241 2.42 9.54 11.49
N ALA A 242 2.09 8.28 11.23
CA ALA A 242 3.07 7.20 11.12
C ALA A 242 4.07 7.43 9.96
N ILE A 243 3.63 8.00 8.84
CA ILE A 243 4.52 8.43 7.75
C ILE A 243 5.48 9.53 8.25
N SER A 244 4.97 10.56 8.92
CA SER A 244 5.79 11.65 9.46
C SER A 244 6.80 11.14 10.48
N VAL A 245 6.37 10.32 11.43
CA VAL A 245 7.22 9.70 12.45
C VAL A 245 8.31 8.84 11.82
N GLY A 246 7.96 7.99 10.84
CA GLY A 246 8.93 7.14 10.16
C GLY A 246 9.96 7.91 9.33
N ARG A 247 9.60 9.09 8.80
CA ARG A 247 10.55 9.98 8.10
C ARG A 247 11.54 10.64 9.05
N LYS A 248 11.14 10.94 10.28
CA LYS A 248 11.98 11.59 11.31
C LYS A 248 12.78 10.59 12.13
N ASN A 249 12.25 9.39 12.29
CA ASN A 249 12.90 8.31 13.02
C ASN A 249 13.00 7.07 12.13
N LYS A 250 14.07 7.03 11.32
CA LYS A 250 14.38 5.91 10.43
C LYS A 250 14.38 4.57 11.15
N GLU A 251 14.92 4.52 12.38
CA GLU A 251 15.09 3.25 13.10
C GLU A 251 13.76 2.54 13.35
N LEU A 252 12.66 3.27 13.57
CA LEU A 252 11.33 2.66 13.70
C LEU A 252 10.90 1.93 12.41
N VAL A 253 11.25 2.48 11.26
CA VAL A 253 10.95 1.84 9.97
C VAL A 253 11.84 0.62 9.75
N LEU A 254 13.14 0.72 10.09
CA LEU A 254 14.08 -0.42 9.98
C LEU A 254 13.66 -1.57 10.91
N GLN A 255 13.22 -1.26 12.13
CA GLN A 255 12.70 -2.26 13.07
C GLN A 255 11.43 -2.94 12.52
N ALA A 256 10.52 -2.15 11.91
CA ALA A 256 9.35 -2.69 11.25
C ALA A 256 9.74 -3.63 10.08
N PHE A 257 10.75 -3.29 9.28
CA PHE A 257 11.26 -4.16 8.22
C PHE A 257 11.86 -5.46 8.76
N ARG A 258 12.68 -5.40 9.83
CA ARG A 258 13.18 -6.60 10.50
C ARG A 258 12.04 -7.50 10.97
N LYS A 259 11.06 -6.93 11.64
CA LYS A 259 9.93 -7.66 12.22
C LYS A 259 9.00 -8.27 11.16
N TYR A 260 8.56 -7.48 10.20
CA TYR A 260 7.48 -7.86 9.27
C TYR A 260 7.99 -8.42 7.96
N MET A 261 9.13 -7.95 7.46
CA MET A 261 9.74 -8.44 6.22
C MET A 261 10.85 -9.47 6.46
N ARG A 262 11.30 -9.61 7.71
CA ARG A 262 12.41 -10.51 8.11
C ARG A 262 13.71 -10.19 7.34
N ILE A 263 14.01 -8.91 7.21
CA ILE A 263 15.24 -8.41 6.59
C ILE A 263 16.21 -8.05 7.71
N ASP A 264 17.39 -8.63 7.71
CA ASP A 264 18.45 -8.36 8.69
C ASP A 264 19.70 -7.71 8.07
N ASP A 265 19.95 -7.86 6.77
CA ASP A 265 21.07 -7.23 6.08
C ASP A 265 20.94 -5.70 6.14
N PRO A 266 21.93 -4.97 6.73
CA PRO A 266 21.86 -3.52 6.91
C PRO A 266 21.74 -2.76 5.58
N ARG A 267 22.41 -3.22 4.49
CA ARG A 267 22.37 -2.57 3.19
C ARG A 267 21.00 -2.72 2.56
N LEU A 268 20.38 -3.91 2.71
CA LEU A 268 19.03 -4.16 2.21
C LEU A 268 17.99 -3.34 3.00
N LEU A 269 18.14 -3.21 4.32
CA LEU A 269 17.30 -2.35 5.16
C LEU A 269 17.36 -0.89 4.69
N GLU A 270 18.58 -0.35 4.51
CA GLU A 270 18.77 1.03 4.03
C GLU A 270 18.20 1.24 2.62
N GLY A 271 18.47 0.33 1.69
CA GLY A 271 17.94 0.39 0.32
C GLY A 271 16.41 0.31 0.30
N THR A 272 15.82 -0.58 1.09
CA THR A 272 14.38 -0.72 1.22
C THR A 272 13.75 0.54 1.85
N TYR A 273 14.37 1.10 2.88
CA TYR A 273 13.91 2.36 3.48
C TYR A 273 13.88 3.50 2.47
N LYS A 274 14.96 3.68 1.72
CA LYS A 274 15.03 4.70 0.67
C LYS A 274 13.97 4.47 -0.41
N ILE A 275 14.00 3.30 -1.03
CA ILE A 275 13.21 2.98 -2.24
C ILE A 275 11.72 2.83 -1.92
N GLN A 276 11.37 2.11 -0.85
CA GLN A 276 9.98 1.72 -0.56
C GLN A 276 9.27 2.67 0.40
N PHE A 277 10.02 3.49 1.16
CA PHE A 277 9.42 4.40 2.13
C PHE A 277 9.62 5.86 1.75
N LEU A 278 10.88 6.35 1.67
CA LEU A 278 11.13 7.78 1.44
C LEU A 278 10.70 8.25 0.05
N ASP A 279 11.10 7.49 -0.99
CA ASP A 279 10.89 7.88 -2.38
C ASP A 279 9.50 7.51 -2.89
N THR A 280 8.78 6.66 -2.15
CA THR A 280 7.51 6.07 -2.60
C THR A 280 6.31 6.66 -1.88
N ILE A 281 6.35 6.83 -0.55
CA ILE A 281 5.15 7.14 0.25
C ILE A 281 5.02 8.65 0.42
N PRO A 282 3.99 9.29 -0.13
CA PRO A 282 3.78 10.73 0.07
C PRO A 282 3.26 11.01 1.49
N LEU A 283 3.68 12.14 2.09
CA LEU A 283 3.17 12.56 3.39
C LEU A 283 1.67 12.89 3.34
N ARG A 284 1.22 13.41 2.19
CA ARG A 284 -0.20 13.61 1.88
C ARG A 284 -0.64 12.50 0.93
N PRO A 285 -1.25 11.43 1.42
CA PRO A 285 -1.41 10.19 0.65
C PRO A 285 -2.60 10.24 -0.32
N TYR A 286 -2.63 11.26 -1.21
CA TYR A 286 -3.62 11.34 -2.27
C TYR A 286 -3.30 10.35 -3.39
N PRO A 287 -4.31 9.65 -3.94
CA PRO A 287 -4.13 8.77 -5.09
C PRO A 287 -3.65 9.55 -6.33
N ASN A 288 -2.92 8.88 -7.21
CA ASN A 288 -2.55 9.43 -8.51
C ASN A 288 -3.69 9.19 -9.50
N GLU A 289 -4.49 10.23 -9.78
CA GLU A 289 -5.65 10.16 -10.66
C GLU A 289 -5.28 9.78 -12.10
N GLU A 290 -4.14 10.24 -12.62
CA GLU A 290 -3.64 9.91 -13.96
C GLU A 290 -3.34 8.40 -14.06
N ALA A 291 -2.63 7.86 -13.07
CA ALA A 291 -2.33 6.42 -13.03
C ALA A 291 -3.59 5.56 -12.92
N ILE A 292 -4.61 6.04 -12.21
CA ILE A 292 -5.91 5.37 -12.10
C ILE A 292 -6.67 5.45 -13.43
N GLN A 293 -6.65 6.62 -14.11
CA GLN A 293 -7.30 6.77 -15.43
C GLN A 293 -6.70 5.79 -16.46
N ILE A 294 -5.38 5.65 -16.48
CA ILE A 294 -4.72 4.67 -17.37
C ILE A 294 -5.21 3.24 -17.08
N GLN A 295 -5.37 2.86 -15.82
CA GLN A 295 -5.89 1.55 -15.47
C GLN A 295 -7.36 1.35 -15.91
N ILE A 296 -8.19 2.41 -15.86
CA ILE A 296 -9.57 2.38 -16.35
C ILE A 296 -9.57 2.13 -17.87
N ASP A 297 -8.77 2.90 -18.61
CA ASP A 297 -8.70 2.81 -20.07
C ASP A 297 -8.19 1.43 -20.52
N ASP A 298 -7.16 0.90 -19.85
CA ASP A 298 -6.62 -0.43 -20.14
C ASP A 298 -7.65 -1.54 -19.83
N LEU A 299 -8.38 -1.44 -18.72
CA LEU A 299 -9.46 -2.38 -18.38
C LEU A 299 -10.62 -2.28 -19.38
N ALA A 300 -11.01 -1.07 -19.78
CA ALA A 300 -12.06 -0.84 -20.76
C ALA A 300 -11.72 -1.49 -22.12
N ALA A 301 -10.46 -1.41 -22.53
CA ALA A 301 -9.97 -1.99 -23.79
C ALA A 301 -9.84 -3.53 -23.72
N ALA A 302 -9.39 -4.06 -22.57
CA ALA A 302 -9.03 -5.48 -22.45
C ALA A 302 -10.18 -6.39 -22.03
N SER A 303 -11.04 -5.97 -21.07
CA SER A 303 -11.96 -6.92 -20.42
C SER A 303 -13.27 -6.32 -19.90
N ALA A 304 -13.37 -4.99 -19.80
CA ALA A 304 -14.54 -4.33 -19.22
C ALA A 304 -15.04 -3.15 -20.09
N PRO A 305 -15.61 -3.40 -21.29
CA PRO A 305 -16.02 -2.34 -22.24
C PRO A 305 -16.98 -1.29 -21.66
N LYS A 306 -17.74 -1.64 -20.61
CA LYS A 306 -18.63 -0.72 -19.91
C LYS A 306 -17.90 0.40 -19.15
N LEU A 307 -16.60 0.30 -18.96
CA LEU A 307 -15.75 1.35 -18.40
C LEU A 307 -15.36 2.41 -19.45
N LYS A 308 -15.72 2.23 -20.72
CA LYS A 308 -15.40 3.21 -21.77
C LYS A 308 -16.01 4.57 -21.44
N GLY A 309 -15.14 5.59 -21.32
CA GLY A 309 -15.51 6.94 -20.94
C GLY A 309 -15.69 7.18 -19.44
N ALA A 310 -15.46 6.17 -18.59
CA ALA A 310 -15.43 6.35 -17.15
C ALA A 310 -14.19 7.17 -16.73
N ARG A 311 -14.32 7.97 -15.67
CA ARG A 311 -13.26 8.86 -15.18
C ARG A 311 -12.74 8.37 -13.86
N ALA A 312 -11.45 8.63 -13.56
CA ALA A 312 -10.83 8.29 -12.29
C ALA A 312 -11.64 8.81 -11.08
N ALA A 313 -12.19 10.02 -11.19
CA ALA A 313 -13.05 10.63 -10.17
C ALA A 313 -14.29 9.78 -9.80
N ASP A 314 -14.77 8.92 -10.68
CA ASP A 314 -15.94 8.06 -10.42
C ASP A 314 -15.61 6.91 -9.45
N PHE A 315 -14.31 6.59 -9.29
CA PHE A 315 -13.76 5.51 -8.46
C PHE A 315 -12.96 6.00 -7.26
N ILE A 316 -12.85 7.31 -7.05
CA ILE A 316 -12.04 7.91 -5.98
C ILE A 316 -12.96 8.67 -5.02
N ASP A 317 -12.72 8.49 -3.72
CA ASP A 317 -13.29 9.36 -2.68
C ASP A 317 -12.19 9.78 -1.69
N VAL A 318 -11.67 10.98 -1.87
CA VAL A 318 -10.66 11.59 -1.00
C VAL A 318 -11.25 12.64 -0.04
N SER A 319 -12.56 12.58 0.22
CA SER A 319 -13.25 13.57 1.04
C SER A 319 -12.66 13.71 2.45
N ILE A 320 -12.23 12.60 3.05
CA ILE A 320 -11.59 12.61 4.37
C ILE A 320 -10.19 13.26 4.30
N LEU A 321 -9.40 12.95 3.28
CA LEU A 321 -8.07 13.56 3.11
C LEU A 321 -8.18 15.05 2.85
N LYS A 322 -9.17 15.51 2.07
CA LYS A 322 -9.46 16.92 1.85
C LYS A 322 -9.87 17.62 3.15
N GLU A 323 -10.72 17.00 3.95
CA GLU A 323 -11.11 17.48 5.27
C GLU A 323 -9.89 17.64 6.18
N LEU A 324 -9.03 16.63 6.31
CA LEU A 324 -7.77 16.71 7.06
C LEU A 324 -6.83 17.81 6.55
N GLY A 325 -6.78 17.98 5.23
CA GLY A 325 -6.02 19.07 4.60
C GLY A 325 -6.55 20.44 5.00
N SER A 326 -7.87 20.67 4.93
CA SER A 326 -8.51 21.94 5.30
C SER A 326 -8.40 22.25 6.80
N GLU A 327 -8.37 21.25 7.66
CA GLU A 327 -8.12 21.37 9.10
C GLU A 327 -6.64 21.65 9.43
N GLY A 328 -5.76 21.74 8.42
CA GLY A 328 -4.33 21.97 8.59
C GLY A 328 -3.57 20.78 9.19
N PHE A 329 -4.16 19.57 9.18
CA PHE A 329 -3.55 18.40 9.80
C PHE A 329 -2.19 18.04 9.18
N PHE A 330 -2.12 17.97 7.85
CA PHE A 330 -0.86 17.67 7.16
C PHE A 330 0.20 18.75 7.38
N ALA A 331 -0.19 20.03 7.38
CA ALA A 331 0.73 21.14 7.62
C ALA A 331 1.36 21.08 9.03
N ARG A 332 0.60 20.59 10.03
CA ARG A 332 1.16 20.36 11.37
C ARG A 332 2.18 19.24 11.39
N LEU A 333 1.93 18.12 10.66
CA LEU A 333 2.88 17.01 10.57
C LEU A 333 4.17 17.39 9.84
N GLU A 334 4.10 18.29 8.86
CA GLU A 334 5.26 18.79 8.12
C GLU A 334 6.16 19.71 8.98
N LYS A 335 5.59 20.39 9.96
CA LYS A 335 6.31 21.33 10.85
C LYS A 335 6.93 20.65 12.08
N GLN A 336 6.39 19.55 12.52
CA GLN A 336 6.91 18.75 13.64
C GLN A 336 8.17 17.99 13.24
#